data_06c19688f1f6282e20204d779ef153d5
#
_entry.id   06c19688f1f6282e20204d779ef153d5
#
_cell.length_a   1.000
_cell.length_b   1.000
_cell.length_c   1.000
_cell.angle_alpha   90.00
_cell.angle_beta   90.00
_cell.angle_gamma   90.00
#
_symmetry.space_group_name_H-M   'P 1'
#
loop_
_entity.id
_entity.type
_entity.pdbx_description
1 polymer ?
#
loop_
_entity_poly.entity_id
_entity_poly.type
_entity_poly.pdbx_seq_one_letter_code
_entity_poly.pdbx_strand_id
1 'polypeptide(L)'
;MKDINVEDRLIFALDLPEIDQAKDIVTELDDSVNFYKIGMEMLMTGGYFELLNWLIKKDKKVFVDLKFFDVPETVGRTIARLSDYGATFATIHGNQALMEKAAENKNDLKILAVTALTSLDRGDLDDLGFNCDVQELVISRAKRAFEAGCDGIVSSGLEVPYIRKYVDNKLIAVTPGIRPV
;
A
#
# COMPACT_ATOMS: atom_id res chain seq x y z
N MET A 1 -8.76 6.83 -16.59
CA MET A 1 -7.94 7.10 -15.37
C MET A 1 -8.93 7.23 -14.21
N LYS A 2 -8.67 6.59 -13.04
CA LYS A 2 -9.50 6.89 -11.86
C LYS A 2 -9.32 8.38 -11.55
N ASP A 3 -10.43 9.06 -11.34
CA ASP A 3 -10.39 10.46 -10.89
C ASP A 3 -10.10 10.44 -9.39
N ILE A 4 -8.86 10.79 -9.02
CA ILE A 4 -8.41 10.88 -7.64
C ILE A 4 -8.39 12.35 -7.29
N ASN A 5 -9.12 12.76 -6.26
CA ASN A 5 -9.09 14.11 -5.76
C ASN A 5 -7.66 14.58 -5.53
N VAL A 6 -7.38 15.84 -5.80
CA VAL A 6 -6.02 16.38 -5.68
C VAL A 6 -5.48 16.21 -4.25
N GLU A 7 -6.33 16.39 -3.26
CA GLU A 7 -6.04 16.25 -1.83
C GLU A 7 -5.65 14.81 -1.43
N ASP A 8 -6.10 13.81 -2.20
CA ASP A 8 -5.82 12.40 -1.96
C ASP A 8 -4.56 11.90 -2.67
N ARG A 9 -3.91 12.75 -3.47
CA ARG A 9 -2.72 12.37 -4.24
C ARG A 9 -1.44 12.39 -3.43
N LEU A 10 -1.42 13.13 -2.32
CA LEU A 10 -0.30 13.15 -1.38
C LEU A 10 -0.60 12.22 -0.21
N ILE A 11 0.29 11.26 0.00
CA ILE A 11 0.27 10.38 1.17
C ILE A 11 1.54 10.67 1.98
N PHE A 12 1.38 11.20 3.19
CA PHE A 12 2.50 11.49 4.07
C PHE A 12 2.86 10.23 4.88
N ALA A 13 4.13 9.83 4.84
CA ALA A 13 4.61 8.67 5.59
C ALA A 13 4.99 9.06 7.02
N LEU A 14 4.30 8.47 8.00
CA LEU A 14 4.61 8.61 9.42
C LEU A 14 5.62 7.52 9.83
N ASP A 15 6.83 7.59 9.28
CA ASP A 15 7.93 6.70 9.62
C ASP A 15 8.76 7.37 10.74
N LEU A 16 8.29 7.25 11.99
CA LEU A 16 8.79 7.96 13.18
C LEU A 16 8.94 6.97 14.35
N PRO A 17 9.91 7.20 15.26
CA PRO A 17 10.16 6.30 16.37
C PRO A 17 9.10 6.34 17.48
N GLU A 18 8.32 7.43 17.55
CA GLU A 18 7.38 7.66 18.66
C GLU A 18 6.00 8.09 18.14
N ILE A 19 4.94 7.56 18.77
CA ILE A 19 3.55 7.88 18.40
C ILE A 19 3.21 9.34 18.64
N ASP A 20 3.70 9.92 19.73
CA ASP A 20 3.41 11.31 20.06
C ASP A 20 4.01 12.27 19.02
N GLN A 21 5.22 11.97 18.51
CA GLN A 21 5.79 12.72 17.40
C GLN A 21 4.93 12.62 16.12
N ALA A 22 4.36 11.44 15.85
CA ALA A 22 3.46 11.28 14.72
C ALA A 22 2.17 12.11 14.89
N LYS A 23 1.59 12.14 16.09
CA LYS A 23 0.41 12.96 16.41
C LYS A 23 0.71 14.48 16.31
N ASP A 24 1.90 14.89 16.74
CA ASP A 24 2.36 16.28 16.66
C ASP A 24 2.46 16.74 15.20
N ILE A 25 3.14 15.95 14.35
CA ILE A 25 3.26 16.27 12.92
C ILE A 25 1.89 16.31 12.23
N VAL A 26 1.01 15.35 12.50
CA VAL A 26 -0.35 15.36 11.94
C VAL A 26 -1.12 16.61 12.38
N THR A 27 -0.92 17.06 13.61
CA THR A 27 -1.58 18.25 14.15
C THR A 27 -1.00 19.52 13.52
N GLU A 28 0.32 19.57 13.29
CA GLU A 28 0.99 20.69 12.62
C GLU A 28 0.58 20.82 11.14
N LEU A 29 0.48 19.68 10.42
CA LEU A 29 0.07 19.64 9.01
C LEU A 29 -1.41 19.95 8.81
N ASP A 30 -2.23 19.71 9.81
CA ASP A 30 -3.68 19.97 9.85
C ASP A 30 -4.37 19.60 8.52
N ASP A 31 -5.11 20.53 7.90
CA ASP A 31 -5.81 20.31 6.62
C ASP A 31 -4.91 20.29 5.39
N SER A 32 -3.61 20.59 5.55
CA SER A 32 -2.64 20.51 4.43
C SER A 32 -2.41 19.07 3.95
N VAL A 33 -2.63 18.08 4.82
CA VAL A 33 -2.50 16.66 4.48
C VAL A 33 -3.70 15.88 5.06
N ASN A 34 -4.38 15.16 4.18
CA ASN A 34 -5.54 14.34 4.55
C ASN A 34 -5.28 12.84 4.51
N PHE A 35 -4.11 12.41 4.05
CA PHE A 35 -3.81 11.00 3.88
C PHE A 35 -2.43 10.64 4.44
N TYR A 36 -2.42 9.69 5.39
CA TYR A 36 -1.21 9.28 6.11
C TYR A 36 -0.95 7.80 5.94
N LYS A 37 0.34 7.43 5.77
CA LYS A 37 0.81 6.05 5.76
C LYS A 37 1.42 5.71 7.12
N ILE A 38 1.01 4.58 7.69
CA ILE A 38 1.61 3.98 8.88
C ILE A 38 2.16 2.61 8.53
N GLY A 39 3.44 2.41 8.76
CA GLY A 39 4.19 1.21 8.38
C GLY A 39 4.67 0.37 9.56
N MET A 40 5.60 -0.54 9.29
CA MET A 40 6.14 -1.48 10.29
C MET A 40 6.90 -0.80 11.42
N GLU A 41 7.59 0.31 11.16
CA GLU A 41 8.29 1.04 12.21
C GLU A 41 7.30 1.50 13.28
N MET A 42 6.20 2.10 12.85
CA MET A 42 5.13 2.53 13.74
C MET A 42 4.44 1.35 14.46
N LEU A 43 4.34 0.17 13.82
CA LEU A 43 3.79 -1.03 14.47
C LEU A 43 4.61 -1.44 15.70
N MET A 44 5.92 -1.25 15.66
CA MET A 44 6.82 -1.64 16.75
C MET A 44 6.81 -0.66 17.94
N THR A 45 6.16 0.49 17.84
CA THR A 45 6.04 1.45 18.96
C THR A 45 5.03 1.03 20.04
N GLY A 46 4.22 -0.01 19.76
CA GLY A 46 3.22 -0.55 20.69
C GLY A 46 1.85 0.15 20.68
N GLY A 47 1.69 1.30 20.02
CA GLY A 47 0.43 2.05 19.95
C GLY A 47 -0.17 2.17 18.55
N TYR A 48 0.15 1.25 17.65
CA TYR A 48 -0.24 1.30 16.23
C TYR A 48 -1.74 1.47 16.01
N PHE A 49 -2.55 0.62 16.64
CA PHE A 49 -4.01 0.67 16.49
C PHE A 49 -4.65 1.86 17.20
N GLU A 50 -4.00 2.38 18.26
CA GLU A 50 -4.40 3.64 18.87
C GLU A 50 -4.22 4.81 17.90
N LEU A 51 -3.04 4.88 17.24
CA LEU A 51 -2.76 5.90 16.23
C LEU A 51 -3.71 5.78 15.04
N LEU A 52 -3.94 4.56 14.53
CA LEU A 52 -4.90 4.29 13.46
C LEU A 52 -6.28 4.85 13.79
N ASN A 53 -6.82 4.49 14.95
CA ASN A 53 -8.13 4.96 15.40
C ASN A 53 -8.16 6.48 15.62
N TRP A 54 -7.08 7.07 16.12
CA TRP A 54 -6.96 8.50 16.32
C TRP A 54 -6.97 9.28 15.00
N LEU A 55 -6.26 8.81 13.97
CA LEU A 55 -6.27 9.38 12.62
C LEU A 55 -7.67 9.35 12.01
N ILE A 56 -8.35 8.20 12.09
CA ILE A 56 -9.71 8.03 11.57
C ILE A 56 -10.71 8.96 12.28
N LYS A 57 -10.62 9.10 13.61
CA LYS A 57 -11.45 10.03 14.37
C LYS A 57 -11.22 11.51 14.02
N LYS A 58 -10.07 11.82 13.40
CA LYS A 58 -9.75 13.15 12.86
C LYS A 58 -10.13 13.28 11.37
N ASP A 59 -10.95 12.37 10.85
CA ASP A 59 -11.36 12.31 9.44
C ASP A 59 -10.18 12.20 8.45
N LYS A 60 -9.02 11.70 8.91
CA LYS A 60 -7.86 11.46 8.06
C LYS A 60 -7.94 10.08 7.40
N LYS A 61 -7.55 9.99 6.13
CA LYS A 61 -7.39 8.72 5.42
C LYS A 61 -6.14 8.01 5.89
N VAL A 62 -6.21 6.69 6.06
CA VAL A 62 -5.08 5.91 6.55
C VAL A 62 -4.72 4.81 5.57
N PHE A 63 -3.45 4.76 5.23
CA PHE A 63 -2.81 3.70 4.49
C PHE A 63 -1.98 2.81 5.42
N VAL A 64 -2.42 1.58 5.64
CA VAL A 64 -1.73 0.56 6.43
C VAL A 64 -0.72 -0.16 5.53
N ASP A 65 0.56 0.19 5.67
CA ASP A 65 1.64 -0.33 4.83
C ASP A 65 2.46 -1.41 5.56
N LEU A 66 1.82 -2.54 5.85
CA LEU A 66 2.44 -3.68 6.54
C LEU A 66 2.84 -4.82 5.59
N LYS A 67 2.53 -4.71 4.30
CA LYS A 67 2.90 -5.65 3.25
C LYS A 67 2.61 -7.10 3.64
N PHE A 68 1.34 -7.37 4.02
CA PHE A 68 0.94 -8.68 4.53
C PHE A 68 1.38 -9.82 3.60
N PHE A 69 2.07 -10.78 4.18
CA PHE A 69 2.57 -11.96 3.50
C PHE A 69 2.52 -13.18 4.42
N ASP A 70 1.50 -14.00 4.25
CA ASP A 70 1.23 -15.20 5.03
C ASP A 70 0.40 -16.14 4.14
N VAL A 71 -0.09 -17.26 4.67
CA VAL A 71 -1.02 -18.13 3.93
C VAL A 71 -2.32 -17.36 3.61
N PRO A 72 -2.96 -17.61 2.44
CA PRO A 72 -4.07 -16.80 1.94
C PRO A 72 -5.21 -16.61 2.95
N GLU A 73 -5.59 -17.67 3.66
CA GLU A 73 -6.68 -17.62 4.65
C GLU A 73 -6.39 -16.67 5.83
N THR A 74 -5.12 -16.63 6.29
CA THR A 74 -4.69 -15.70 7.34
C THR A 74 -4.74 -14.26 6.85
N VAL A 75 -4.24 -14.01 5.62
CA VAL A 75 -4.30 -12.69 5.01
C VAL A 75 -5.76 -12.25 4.83
N GLY A 76 -6.64 -13.10 4.31
CA GLY A 76 -8.06 -12.79 4.15
C GLY A 76 -8.72 -12.36 5.46
N ARG A 77 -8.54 -13.14 6.55
CA ARG A 77 -9.07 -12.78 7.87
C ARG A 77 -8.47 -11.48 8.42
N THR A 78 -7.18 -11.24 8.18
CA THR A 78 -6.50 -10.01 8.59
C THR A 78 -7.09 -8.80 7.85
N ILE A 79 -7.30 -8.90 6.55
CA ILE A 79 -7.89 -7.85 5.72
C ILE A 79 -9.33 -7.53 6.16
N ALA A 80 -10.16 -8.55 6.42
CA ALA A 80 -11.50 -8.35 6.95
C ALA A 80 -11.49 -7.57 8.27
N ARG A 81 -10.62 -7.96 9.21
CA ARG A 81 -10.44 -7.24 10.48
C ARG A 81 -9.97 -5.81 10.30
N LEU A 82 -9.01 -5.60 9.40
CA LEU A 82 -8.48 -4.25 9.13
C LEU A 82 -9.54 -3.34 8.50
N SER A 83 -10.42 -3.90 7.67
CA SER A 83 -11.56 -3.16 7.12
C SER A 83 -12.47 -2.61 8.23
N ASP A 84 -12.70 -3.37 9.30
CA ASP A 84 -13.52 -2.96 10.44
C ASP A 84 -12.92 -1.73 11.19
N TYR A 85 -11.61 -1.51 11.09
CA TYR A 85 -10.96 -0.30 11.64
C TYR A 85 -11.20 0.96 10.80
N GLY A 86 -11.71 0.84 9.56
CA GLY A 86 -11.95 1.98 8.67
C GLY A 86 -10.70 2.48 7.94
N ALA A 87 -9.63 1.69 7.83
CA ALA A 87 -8.47 2.02 7.01
C ALA A 87 -8.86 2.20 5.54
N THR A 88 -8.20 3.10 4.83
CA THR A 88 -8.49 3.39 3.41
C THR A 88 -7.74 2.45 2.48
N PHE A 89 -6.43 2.23 2.73
CA PHE A 89 -5.57 1.34 1.97
C PHE A 89 -4.86 0.34 2.86
N ALA A 90 -4.61 -0.87 2.34
CA ALA A 90 -3.67 -1.83 2.89
C ALA A 90 -2.80 -2.45 1.81
N THR A 91 -1.54 -2.75 2.14
CA THR A 91 -0.63 -3.47 1.24
C THR A 91 -0.59 -4.96 1.54
N ILE A 92 -0.52 -5.75 0.45
CA ILE A 92 -0.22 -7.18 0.47
C ILE A 92 0.87 -7.48 -0.55
N HIS A 93 1.56 -8.61 -0.41
CA HIS A 93 2.46 -9.07 -1.46
C HIS A 93 1.70 -9.55 -2.70
N GLY A 94 2.30 -9.34 -3.89
CA GLY A 94 1.72 -9.62 -5.21
C GLY A 94 1.69 -11.10 -5.62
N ASN A 95 1.42 -12.01 -4.68
CA ASN A 95 1.22 -13.42 -4.93
C ASN A 95 -0.25 -13.71 -5.25
N GLN A 96 -0.52 -14.50 -6.29
CA GLN A 96 -1.87 -14.68 -6.84
C GLN A 96 -2.92 -15.04 -5.78
N ALA A 97 -2.72 -16.12 -5.04
CA ALA A 97 -3.67 -16.57 -4.03
C ALA A 97 -3.89 -15.56 -2.88
N LEU A 98 -2.87 -14.76 -2.54
CA LEU A 98 -2.99 -13.69 -1.55
C LEU A 98 -3.88 -12.56 -2.07
N MET A 99 -3.67 -12.15 -3.33
CA MET A 99 -4.43 -11.09 -3.96
C MET A 99 -5.91 -11.44 -4.09
N GLU A 100 -6.21 -12.66 -4.55
CA GLU A 100 -7.57 -13.18 -4.65
C GLU A 100 -8.25 -13.19 -3.29
N LYS A 101 -7.60 -13.76 -2.28
CA LYS A 101 -8.18 -13.88 -0.95
C LYS A 101 -8.36 -12.54 -0.25
N ALA A 102 -7.42 -11.61 -0.41
CA ALA A 102 -7.56 -10.26 0.12
C ALA A 102 -8.71 -9.50 -0.58
N ALA A 103 -8.83 -9.62 -1.90
CA ALA A 103 -9.90 -8.99 -2.66
C ALA A 103 -11.31 -9.51 -2.29
N GLU A 104 -11.43 -10.80 -1.97
CA GLU A 104 -12.68 -11.40 -1.47
C GLU A 104 -13.14 -10.83 -0.12
N ASN A 105 -12.20 -10.40 0.73
CA ASN A 105 -12.45 -10.05 2.14
C ASN A 105 -12.28 -8.56 2.46
N LYS A 106 -12.05 -7.72 1.44
CA LYS A 106 -11.64 -6.32 1.65
C LYS A 106 -12.76 -5.36 2.09
N ASN A 107 -14.06 -5.71 1.86
CA ASN A 107 -15.18 -4.79 2.06
C ASN A 107 -14.88 -3.40 1.43
N ASP A 108 -14.91 -2.32 2.22
CA ASP A 108 -14.60 -0.94 1.78
C ASP A 108 -13.09 -0.63 1.75
N LEU A 109 -12.26 -1.47 2.34
CA LEU A 109 -10.80 -1.33 2.34
C LEU A 109 -10.25 -1.58 0.94
N LYS A 110 -9.43 -0.68 0.42
CA LYS A 110 -8.78 -0.83 -0.88
C LYS A 110 -7.44 -1.54 -0.75
N ILE A 111 -7.28 -2.62 -1.52
CA ILE A 111 -6.07 -3.44 -1.50
C ILE A 111 -5.08 -2.97 -2.55
N LEU A 112 -3.85 -2.71 -2.11
CA LEU A 112 -2.71 -2.38 -2.96
C LEU A 112 -1.73 -3.56 -2.97
N ALA A 113 -1.54 -4.19 -4.12
CA ALA A 113 -0.55 -5.26 -4.27
C ALA A 113 0.85 -4.66 -4.47
N VAL A 114 1.81 -5.11 -3.68
CA VAL A 114 3.23 -4.79 -3.88
C VAL A 114 3.74 -5.64 -5.04
N THR A 115 4.03 -5.01 -6.17
CA THR A 115 4.51 -5.70 -7.38
C THR A 115 5.92 -6.24 -7.22
N ALA A 116 6.83 -5.36 -6.83
CA ALA A 116 8.18 -5.67 -6.38
C ALA A 116 8.55 -4.62 -5.33
N LEU A 117 9.39 -4.98 -4.36
CA LEU A 117 9.96 -3.96 -3.49
C LEU A 117 10.87 -3.06 -4.33
N THR A 118 10.80 -1.76 -4.12
CA THR A 118 11.60 -0.78 -4.90
C THR A 118 13.10 -0.89 -4.65
N SER A 119 13.51 -1.68 -3.66
CA SER A 119 14.89 -2.04 -3.35
C SER A 119 15.39 -3.27 -4.11
N LEU A 120 14.51 -4.07 -4.74
CA LEU A 120 14.91 -5.28 -5.45
C LEU A 120 15.66 -4.93 -6.74
N ASP A 121 16.76 -5.62 -6.94
CA ASP A 121 17.55 -5.57 -8.17
C ASP A 121 17.55 -6.91 -8.92
N ARG A 122 18.33 -7.01 -10.00
CA ARG A 122 18.45 -8.23 -10.79
C ARG A 122 19.05 -9.38 -9.98
N GLY A 123 20.05 -9.10 -9.12
CA GLY A 123 20.68 -10.11 -8.27
C GLY A 123 19.69 -10.74 -7.30
N ASP A 124 18.85 -9.94 -6.67
CA ASP A 124 17.77 -10.42 -5.80
C ASP A 124 16.80 -11.35 -6.53
N LEU A 125 16.47 -11.02 -7.81
CA LEU A 125 15.59 -11.87 -8.63
C LEU A 125 16.24 -13.20 -8.98
N ASP A 126 17.54 -13.21 -9.30
CA ASP A 126 18.29 -14.43 -9.57
C ASP A 126 18.35 -15.34 -8.34
N ASP A 127 18.60 -14.79 -7.16
CA ASP A 127 18.60 -15.53 -5.89
C ASP A 127 17.23 -16.12 -5.56
N LEU A 128 16.15 -15.44 -5.95
CA LEU A 128 14.76 -15.91 -5.81
C LEU A 128 14.34 -16.89 -6.92
N GLY A 129 15.22 -17.15 -7.91
CA GLY A 129 14.97 -18.06 -9.03
C GLY A 129 14.07 -17.49 -10.14
N PHE A 130 13.92 -16.17 -10.24
CA PHE A 130 13.18 -15.55 -11.33
C PHE A 130 14.03 -15.39 -12.58
N ASN A 131 13.52 -15.88 -13.72
CA ASN A 131 14.16 -15.75 -15.03
C ASN A 131 13.70 -14.51 -15.83
N CYS A 132 13.15 -13.52 -15.17
CA CYS A 132 12.67 -12.27 -15.77
C CYS A 132 13.37 -11.06 -15.15
N ASP A 133 13.32 -9.91 -15.82
CA ASP A 133 13.76 -8.67 -15.19
C ASP A 133 12.70 -8.07 -14.25
N VAL A 134 13.08 -7.04 -13.47
CA VAL A 134 12.20 -6.38 -12.51
C VAL A 134 10.96 -5.80 -13.20
N GLN A 135 11.13 -5.21 -14.38
CA GLN A 135 10.02 -4.60 -15.12
C GLN A 135 9.01 -5.65 -15.60
N GLU A 136 9.48 -6.79 -16.10
CA GLU A 136 8.62 -7.92 -16.51
C GLU A 136 7.83 -8.47 -15.32
N LEU A 137 8.49 -8.64 -14.16
CA LEU A 137 7.86 -9.07 -12.92
C LEU A 137 6.77 -8.09 -12.47
N VAL A 138 7.08 -6.79 -12.48
CA VAL A 138 6.14 -5.72 -12.10
C VAL A 138 4.91 -5.73 -13.01
N ILE A 139 5.09 -5.80 -14.33
CA ILE A 139 3.97 -5.84 -15.28
C ILE A 139 3.12 -7.09 -15.08
N SER A 140 3.75 -8.26 -14.91
CA SER A 140 3.07 -9.52 -14.67
C SER A 140 2.23 -9.46 -13.39
N ARG A 141 2.80 -8.99 -12.28
CA ARG A 141 2.10 -8.88 -11.01
C ARG A 141 1.00 -7.81 -11.03
N ALA A 142 1.21 -6.70 -11.72
CA ALA A 142 0.19 -5.67 -11.89
C ALA A 142 -1.04 -6.19 -12.68
N LYS A 143 -0.83 -6.99 -13.74
CA LYS A 143 -1.92 -7.65 -14.46
C LYS A 143 -2.72 -8.57 -13.56
N ARG A 144 -2.03 -9.45 -12.82
CA ARG A 144 -2.66 -10.37 -11.87
C ARG A 144 -3.38 -9.64 -10.75
N ALA A 145 -2.85 -8.53 -10.24
CA ALA A 145 -3.52 -7.70 -9.24
C ALA A 145 -4.85 -7.16 -9.76
N PHE A 146 -4.87 -6.69 -11.01
CA PHE A 146 -6.09 -6.24 -11.67
C PHE A 146 -7.11 -7.38 -11.82
N GLU A 147 -6.68 -8.53 -12.34
CA GLU A 147 -7.51 -9.72 -12.54
C GLU A 147 -8.05 -10.30 -11.23
N ALA A 148 -7.26 -10.29 -10.17
CA ALA A 148 -7.65 -10.73 -8.83
C ALA A 148 -8.60 -9.75 -8.10
N GLY A 149 -8.88 -8.55 -8.67
CA GLY A 149 -9.79 -7.57 -8.07
C GLY A 149 -9.14 -6.67 -7.03
N CYS A 150 -7.81 -6.55 -7.00
CA CYS A 150 -7.13 -5.51 -6.22
C CYS A 150 -7.47 -4.11 -6.77
N ASP A 151 -7.48 -3.11 -5.89
CA ASP A 151 -7.82 -1.74 -6.25
C ASP A 151 -6.64 -0.98 -6.85
N GLY A 152 -5.43 -1.41 -6.51
CA GLY A 152 -4.20 -0.76 -6.95
C GLY A 152 -2.95 -1.57 -6.67
N ILE A 153 -1.85 -0.90 -6.88
CA ILE A 153 -0.49 -1.44 -6.71
C ILE A 153 0.42 -0.41 -6.05
N VAL A 154 1.49 -0.92 -5.44
CA VAL A 154 2.66 -0.12 -5.07
C VAL A 154 3.80 -0.47 -6.02
N SER A 155 4.37 0.53 -6.68
CA SER A 155 5.50 0.37 -7.60
C SER A 155 6.34 1.65 -7.66
N SER A 156 7.53 1.56 -8.26
CA SER A 156 8.34 2.74 -8.56
C SER A 156 7.60 3.70 -9.53
N GLY A 157 7.79 4.99 -9.35
CA GLY A 157 7.28 6.00 -10.30
C GLY A 157 7.78 5.80 -11.73
N LEU A 158 8.96 5.20 -11.91
CA LEU A 158 9.53 4.87 -13.22
C LEU A 158 8.78 3.75 -13.95
N GLU A 159 8.08 2.89 -13.22
CA GLU A 159 7.35 1.74 -13.76
C GLU A 159 5.91 2.10 -14.16
N VAL A 160 5.35 3.16 -13.59
CA VAL A 160 3.96 3.56 -13.84
C VAL A 160 3.62 3.74 -15.31
N PRO A 161 4.46 4.37 -16.17
CA PRO A 161 4.16 4.49 -17.61
C PRO A 161 3.98 3.12 -18.28
N TYR A 162 4.81 2.12 -17.93
CA TYR A 162 4.69 0.76 -18.46
C TYR A 162 3.44 0.06 -17.95
N ILE A 163 3.13 0.19 -16.67
CA ILE A 163 1.90 -0.36 -16.10
C ILE A 163 0.67 0.24 -16.81
N ARG A 164 0.64 1.54 -17.04
CA ARG A 164 -0.44 2.21 -17.76
C ARG A 164 -0.57 1.74 -19.21
N LYS A 165 0.56 1.40 -19.85
CA LYS A 165 0.59 0.91 -21.24
C LYS A 165 0.10 -0.54 -21.35
N TYR A 166 0.46 -1.40 -20.40
CA TYR A 166 0.30 -2.86 -20.56
C TYR A 166 -0.76 -3.50 -19.66
N VAL A 167 -1.30 -2.75 -18.70
CA VAL A 167 -2.32 -3.28 -17.77
C VAL A 167 -3.63 -2.51 -17.92
N ASP A 168 -3.90 -1.58 -17.04
CA ASP A 168 -5.15 -0.83 -17.04
C ASP A 168 -4.98 0.52 -16.31
N ASN A 169 -5.72 1.52 -16.79
CA ASN A 169 -5.77 2.84 -16.16
C ASN A 169 -6.68 2.89 -14.91
N LYS A 170 -7.40 1.81 -14.61
CA LYS A 170 -8.29 1.73 -13.45
C LYS A 170 -7.55 1.37 -12.15
N LEU A 171 -6.36 0.75 -12.21
CA LEU A 171 -5.54 0.51 -11.03
C LEU A 171 -5.06 1.82 -10.43
N ILE A 172 -5.22 1.96 -9.11
CA ILE A 172 -4.52 3.00 -8.34
C ILE A 172 -3.03 2.64 -8.34
N ALA A 173 -2.18 3.60 -8.64
CA ALA A 173 -0.73 3.44 -8.50
C ALA A 173 -0.24 4.34 -7.37
N VAL A 174 0.30 3.74 -6.32
CA VAL A 174 0.98 4.44 -5.23
C VAL A 174 2.47 4.32 -5.44
N THR A 175 3.15 5.46 -5.50
CA THR A 175 4.59 5.53 -5.78
C THR A 175 5.33 6.06 -4.56
N PRO A 176 6.07 5.23 -3.84
CA PRO A 176 6.90 5.68 -2.73
C PRO A 176 8.17 6.40 -3.22
N GLY A 177 8.85 7.09 -2.30
CA GLY A 177 10.16 7.68 -2.56
C GLY A 177 10.12 9.10 -3.14
N ILE A 178 8.97 9.76 -3.15
CA ILE A 178 8.87 11.17 -3.51
C ILE A 178 9.39 11.99 -2.33
N ARG A 179 10.50 12.66 -2.54
CA ARG A 179 11.15 13.56 -1.57
C ARG A 179 11.36 14.92 -2.23
N PRO A 180 10.60 15.96 -1.83
CA PRO A 180 10.85 17.31 -2.29
C PRO A 180 12.27 17.74 -1.91
N VAL A 181 12.96 18.44 -2.83
CA VAL A 181 14.31 18.98 -2.62
C VAL A 181 14.17 20.39 -2.06
#